data_a213827920d9abbaead6f0c4dc5ff16b
#
_entry.id   a213827920d9abbaead6f0c4dc5ff16b
#
_cell.length_a   1.000
_cell.length_b   1.000
_cell.length_c   1.000
_cell.angle_alpha   90.00
_cell.angle_beta   90.00
_cell.angle_gamma   90.00
#
_symmetry.space_group_name_H-M   'P 1'
#
loop_
_entity.id
_entity.type
_entity.pdbx_description
1 polymer ?
#
loop_
_entity_poly.entity_id
_entity_poly.type
_entity_poly.pdbx_seq_one_letter_code
_entity_poly.pdbx_strand_id
1 'polypeptide(L)'
;MDRQTPSIGRLIGVSALVCAPATAVLLLLVLTGEADPATALPATGLIIALTAFLLRSVLGDLALVVRRVRTMVGESPEGDKVDATGPQPRLEAAQRILTAVDSLDRSWRKRHQVLRDQLHSDERVLDSLPDPLVMLDTEGRITRANEAARVLFNREPAGQEITSLLRDPSVLETIETVVDGDHPSRQATWIMPGAVEREFEVRATRLPTEGVDGSRALLTLHDITALRRLERMRADFVANASHELRTPLSSLIGFTETLAGSARDDAEARDAFLGIMLEQAQRMQRLIEDLLSLSRIEMEEHTPPSTPVELPPLLGSVTKFLGIKAKERGMEIRVETPSILPEAVGDGDQLTQVFQNLLDNAIKYGRKGTPVTARITLCDRGPAAMPATLRGPCLRVSVINQGDGIGKEHIPRLTERFYRVDKARSRAMGGTGLGLAIVKHVIARHRGALTIESKPGEGTTIHVFLPLWRGGDHRALDTAAQ
;
A
#
# COMPACT_ATOMS: atom_id res chain seq x y z
N MET A 1 44.78 15.14 -38.18
CA MET A 1 45.65 16.34 -38.06
C MET A 1 45.57 17.10 -39.38
N ASP A 2 44.56 17.93 -39.57
CA ASP A 2 44.52 18.81 -40.74
C ASP A 2 44.26 20.23 -40.23
N ARG A 3 45.33 20.97 -40.09
CA ARG A 3 45.35 22.40 -39.74
C ARG A 3 44.76 23.14 -40.95
N GLN A 4 43.49 23.42 -40.97
CA GLN A 4 42.90 24.41 -41.90
C GLN A 4 43.38 25.83 -41.47
N THR A 5 44.68 26.02 -41.51
CA THR A 5 45.24 27.36 -41.75
C THR A 5 44.76 27.80 -43.11
N PRO A 6 44.22 29.04 -43.24
CA PRO A 6 43.84 29.54 -44.58
C PRO A 6 44.99 29.29 -45.56
N SER A 7 44.70 28.67 -46.71
CA SER A 7 45.75 28.38 -47.69
C SER A 7 46.56 29.63 -47.97
N ILE A 8 47.86 29.50 -48.03
CA ILE A 8 48.83 30.61 -48.24
C ILE A 8 48.34 31.50 -49.37
N GLY A 9 47.79 30.90 -50.44
CA GLY A 9 47.24 31.64 -51.56
C GLY A 9 46.03 32.53 -51.21
N ARG A 10 45.13 32.09 -50.33
CA ARG A 10 43.99 32.93 -49.86
C ARG A 10 44.47 34.08 -48.92
N LEU A 11 45.48 33.80 -48.14
CA LEU A 11 46.08 34.78 -47.25
C LEU A 11 46.76 35.90 -48.04
N ILE A 12 47.55 35.53 -49.06
CA ILE A 12 48.19 36.47 -50.00
C ILE A 12 47.12 37.24 -50.78
N GLY A 13 46.08 36.62 -51.32
CA GLY A 13 45.00 37.27 -52.06
C GLY A 13 44.25 38.34 -51.20
N VAL A 14 43.86 38.00 -49.97
CA VAL A 14 43.21 38.96 -49.06
C VAL A 14 44.14 40.07 -48.63
N SER A 15 45.44 39.76 -48.40
CA SER A 15 46.44 40.75 -48.04
C SER A 15 46.71 41.72 -49.18
N ALA A 16 46.79 41.19 -50.43
CA ALA A 16 46.90 42.01 -51.64
C ALA A 16 45.72 42.96 -51.82
N LEU A 17 44.48 42.47 -51.56
CA LEU A 17 43.26 43.30 -51.66
C LEU A 17 43.25 44.40 -50.58
N VAL A 18 43.60 44.08 -49.36
CA VAL A 18 43.67 45.09 -48.27
C VAL A 18 44.79 46.12 -48.51
N CYS A 19 45.88 45.74 -49.13
CA CYS A 19 46.98 46.62 -49.47
C CYS A 19 46.80 47.35 -50.82
N ALA A 20 45.80 47.00 -51.62
CA ALA A 20 45.55 47.57 -52.94
C ALA A 20 45.52 49.11 -52.96
N PRO A 21 44.93 49.84 -52.02
CA PRO A 21 45.00 51.31 -52.01
C PRO A 21 46.40 51.85 -51.79
N ALA A 22 47.14 51.23 -50.89
CA ALA A 22 48.55 51.67 -50.59
C ALA A 22 49.51 51.35 -51.74
N THR A 23 49.34 50.19 -52.37
CA THR A 23 50.12 49.78 -53.54
C THR A 23 49.78 50.66 -54.78
N ALA A 24 48.52 51.08 -54.95
CA ALA A 24 48.10 51.98 -56.01
C ALA A 24 48.71 53.38 -55.84
N VAL A 25 48.76 53.89 -54.60
CA VAL A 25 49.42 55.19 -54.30
C VAL A 25 50.92 55.14 -54.59
N LEU A 26 51.60 54.06 -54.16
CA LEU A 26 53.01 53.85 -54.42
C LEU A 26 53.33 53.75 -55.94
N LEU A 27 52.46 53.04 -56.66
CA LEU A 27 52.58 52.91 -58.10
C LEU A 27 52.41 54.30 -58.80
N LEU A 28 51.46 55.09 -58.33
CA LEU A 28 51.23 56.44 -58.84
C LEU A 28 52.44 57.37 -58.62
N LEU A 29 53.09 57.29 -57.41
CA LEU A 29 54.29 58.02 -57.12
C LEU A 29 55.47 57.63 -57.95
N VAL A 30 55.59 56.36 -58.35
CA VAL A 30 56.58 55.86 -59.29
C VAL A 30 56.30 56.35 -60.69
N LEU A 31 55.03 56.36 -61.17
CA LEU A 31 54.65 56.84 -62.50
C LEU A 31 54.78 58.35 -62.62
N THR A 32 54.62 59.11 -61.54
CA THR A 32 54.85 60.58 -61.55
C THR A 32 56.32 60.96 -61.41
N GLY A 33 57.22 60.02 -61.19
CA GLY A 33 58.66 60.28 -61.06
C GLY A 33 59.10 60.76 -59.68
N GLU A 34 58.18 60.79 -58.72
CA GLU A 34 58.45 61.25 -57.34
C GLU A 34 59.04 60.17 -56.44
N ALA A 35 59.00 58.86 -56.87
CA ALA A 35 59.58 57.76 -56.13
C ALA A 35 60.46 56.89 -57.07
N ASP A 36 61.65 56.47 -56.59
CA ASP A 36 62.55 55.55 -57.35
C ASP A 36 61.95 54.13 -57.34
N PRO A 37 61.80 53.49 -58.50
CA PRO A 37 61.32 52.10 -58.61
C PRO A 37 62.14 51.12 -57.80
N ALA A 38 63.44 51.34 -57.61
CA ALA A 38 64.31 50.48 -56.86
C ALA A 38 64.00 50.43 -55.35
N THR A 39 63.37 51.45 -54.81
CA THR A 39 62.93 51.53 -53.42
C THR A 39 61.46 51.22 -53.20
N ALA A 40 60.60 51.51 -54.20
CA ALA A 40 59.16 51.31 -54.13
C ALA A 40 58.74 49.80 -54.19
N LEU A 41 59.43 49.03 -55.02
CA LEU A 41 59.14 47.58 -55.17
C LEU A 41 59.41 46.80 -53.87
N PRO A 42 60.56 46.93 -53.19
CA PRO A 42 60.74 46.23 -51.91
C PRO A 42 59.85 46.76 -50.81
N ALA A 43 59.48 48.06 -50.78
CA ALA A 43 58.55 48.62 -49.84
C ALA A 43 57.15 48.04 -49.99
N THR A 44 56.64 47.86 -51.22
CA THR A 44 55.35 47.16 -51.45
C THR A 44 55.38 45.70 -51.02
N GLY A 45 56.47 44.99 -51.28
CA GLY A 45 56.66 43.61 -50.79
C GLY A 45 56.59 43.55 -49.25
N LEU A 46 57.28 44.49 -48.58
CA LEU A 46 57.32 44.55 -47.10
C LEU A 46 55.93 44.88 -46.51
N ILE A 47 55.19 45.78 -47.11
CA ILE A 47 53.80 46.12 -46.68
C ILE A 47 52.90 44.93 -46.84
N ILE A 48 52.94 44.21 -47.97
CA ILE A 48 52.11 43.02 -48.19
C ILE A 48 52.52 41.90 -47.19
N ALA A 49 53.80 41.70 -46.95
CA ALA A 49 54.31 40.67 -45.99
C ALA A 49 53.88 40.98 -44.54
N LEU A 50 53.98 42.25 -44.12
CA LEU A 50 53.56 42.69 -42.78
C LEU A 50 52.03 42.56 -42.61
N THR A 51 51.28 42.97 -43.63
CA THR A 51 49.80 42.86 -43.61
C THR A 51 49.35 41.40 -43.61
N ALA A 52 50.01 40.53 -44.39
CA ALA A 52 49.76 39.09 -44.36
C ALA A 52 50.07 38.49 -42.97
N PHE A 53 51.14 38.91 -42.33
CA PHE A 53 51.48 38.45 -40.99
C PHE A 53 50.43 38.88 -39.93
N LEU A 54 49.96 40.11 -39.97
CA LEU A 54 48.87 40.62 -39.09
C LEU A 54 47.55 39.95 -39.35
N LEU A 55 47.18 39.81 -40.65
CA LEU A 55 45.95 39.18 -41.05
C LEU A 55 45.85 37.67 -40.68
N ARG A 56 47.04 37.00 -40.76
CA ARG A 56 47.13 35.60 -40.33
C ARG A 56 46.75 35.43 -38.86
N SER A 57 47.10 36.34 -37.97
CA SER A 57 46.74 36.32 -36.55
C SER A 57 45.26 36.51 -36.39
N VAL A 58 44.67 37.51 -37.04
CA VAL A 58 43.21 37.83 -36.96
C VAL A 58 42.37 36.69 -37.48
N LEU A 59 42.73 36.15 -38.67
CA LEU A 59 41.97 35.05 -39.28
C LEU A 59 42.11 33.75 -38.49
N GLY A 60 43.26 33.48 -37.88
CA GLY A 60 43.48 32.35 -36.98
C GLY A 60 42.57 32.41 -35.73
N ASP A 61 42.52 33.58 -35.13
CA ASP A 61 41.67 33.80 -33.93
C ASP A 61 40.20 33.73 -34.26
N LEU A 62 39.76 34.25 -35.42
CA LEU A 62 38.36 34.14 -35.88
C LEU A 62 38.00 32.67 -36.20
N ALA A 63 38.89 31.91 -36.81
CA ALA A 63 38.69 30.48 -37.10
C ALA A 63 38.50 29.67 -35.78
N LEU A 64 39.22 30.01 -34.73
CA LEU A 64 39.06 29.40 -33.40
C LEU A 64 37.65 29.69 -32.81
N VAL A 65 37.18 30.92 -32.88
CA VAL A 65 35.82 31.31 -32.43
C VAL A 65 34.77 30.54 -33.23
N VAL A 66 34.87 30.54 -34.55
CA VAL A 66 33.88 29.85 -35.41
C VAL A 66 33.87 28.34 -35.14
N ARG A 67 35.04 27.74 -34.95
CA ARG A 67 35.16 26.31 -34.62
C ARG A 67 34.49 26.01 -33.28
N ARG A 68 34.71 26.86 -32.27
CA ARG A 68 34.10 26.71 -30.95
C ARG A 68 32.57 26.79 -30.98
N VAL A 69 32.04 27.73 -31.77
CA VAL A 69 30.59 27.85 -31.95
C VAL A 69 30.01 26.63 -32.68
N ARG A 70 30.67 26.13 -33.74
CA ARG A 70 30.20 24.91 -34.47
C ARG A 70 30.19 23.68 -33.57
N THR A 71 31.18 23.50 -32.69
CA THR A 71 31.17 22.38 -31.76
C THR A 71 30.00 22.44 -30.76
N MET A 72 29.51 23.65 -30.41
CA MET A 72 28.36 23.84 -29.56
C MET A 72 27.03 23.52 -30.27
N VAL A 73 26.95 23.81 -31.56
CA VAL A 73 25.73 23.56 -32.38
C VAL A 73 25.60 22.09 -32.79
N GLY A 74 26.62 21.26 -32.50
CA GLY A 74 26.59 19.82 -32.85
C GLY A 74 26.92 19.52 -34.30
N GLU A 75 27.41 20.51 -35.06
CA GLU A 75 27.80 20.35 -36.49
C GLU A 75 29.25 19.82 -36.66
N SER A 76 29.92 19.40 -35.58
CA SER A 76 31.27 18.84 -35.72
C SER A 76 31.22 17.31 -35.88
N PRO A 77 31.99 16.75 -36.82
CA PRO A 77 32.10 15.31 -36.98
C PRO A 77 32.63 14.66 -35.70
N GLU A 78 32.11 13.49 -35.39
CA GLU A 78 32.50 12.66 -34.21
C GLU A 78 34.03 12.50 -34.16
N GLY A 79 34.67 13.06 -33.15
CA GLY A 79 36.11 12.94 -32.90
C GLY A 79 36.84 14.21 -32.55
N ASP A 80 36.26 15.40 -32.77
CA ASP A 80 36.96 16.68 -32.52
C ASP A 80 36.58 17.23 -31.11
N LYS A 81 36.90 16.48 -30.04
CA LYS A 81 36.90 17.03 -28.67
C LYS A 81 37.96 18.13 -28.59
N VAL A 82 37.51 19.37 -28.70
CA VAL A 82 38.39 20.53 -28.45
C VAL A 82 38.74 20.51 -26.97
N ASP A 83 39.97 20.01 -26.65
CA ASP A 83 40.53 20.12 -25.33
C ASP A 83 40.54 21.58 -24.88
N ALA A 84 40.18 21.84 -23.62
CA ALA A 84 40.16 23.16 -23.00
C ALA A 84 41.60 23.79 -22.97
N THR A 85 42.62 23.04 -23.37
CA THR A 85 44.05 23.42 -23.44
C THR A 85 44.51 23.81 -24.84
N GLY A 86 43.56 24.08 -25.79
CA GLY A 86 43.91 24.54 -27.14
C GLY A 86 44.56 25.93 -27.17
N PRO A 87 45.18 26.31 -28.32
CA PRO A 87 45.87 27.58 -28.45
C PRO A 87 44.93 28.75 -28.16
N GLN A 88 45.33 29.65 -27.27
CA GLN A 88 44.56 30.86 -26.93
C GLN A 88 44.67 31.88 -28.04
N PRO A 89 43.58 32.62 -28.35
CA PRO A 89 43.61 33.68 -29.34
C PRO A 89 44.52 34.82 -28.85
N ARG A 90 45.22 35.43 -29.78
CA ARG A 90 46.15 36.55 -29.51
C ARG A 90 45.41 37.90 -29.38
N LEU A 91 44.31 38.04 -30.05
CA LEU A 91 43.49 39.27 -29.99
C LEU A 91 42.59 39.27 -28.75
N GLU A 92 42.61 40.34 -27.97
CA GLU A 92 41.81 40.52 -26.76
C GLU A 92 40.29 40.43 -27.07
N ALA A 93 39.88 40.93 -28.24
CA ALA A 93 38.50 40.86 -28.68
C ALA A 93 38.04 39.39 -28.91
N ALA A 94 38.90 38.55 -29.50
CA ALA A 94 38.61 37.14 -29.73
C ALA A 94 38.56 36.34 -28.41
N GLN A 95 39.41 36.71 -27.44
CA GLN A 95 39.38 36.12 -26.07
C GLN A 95 38.07 36.47 -25.37
N ARG A 96 37.63 37.72 -25.43
CA ARG A 96 36.35 38.18 -24.86
C ARG A 96 35.15 37.44 -25.46
N ILE A 97 35.14 37.27 -26.79
CA ILE A 97 34.09 36.51 -27.49
C ILE A 97 34.05 35.03 -27.05
N LEU A 98 35.24 34.37 -26.99
CA LEU A 98 35.32 33.00 -26.53
C LEU A 98 34.87 32.83 -25.09
N THR A 99 35.27 33.74 -24.20
CA THR A 99 34.83 33.74 -22.80
C THR A 99 33.31 33.93 -22.68
N ALA A 100 32.71 34.81 -23.48
CA ALA A 100 31.26 34.99 -23.55
C ALA A 100 30.54 33.75 -24.07
N VAL A 101 31.06 33.13 -25.14
CA VAL A 101 30.51 31.87 -25.71
C VAL A 101 30.61 30.72 -24.72
N ASP A 102 31.74 30.53 -24.01
CA ASP A 102 31.90 29.50 -22.99
C ASP A 102 30.98 29.75 -21.76
N SER A 103 30.72 31.03 -21.41
CA SER A 103 29.79 31.38 -20.33
C SER A 103 28.34 31.05 -20.73
N LEU A 104 27.99 31.31 -21.98
CA LEU A 104 26.68 30.98 -22.55
C LEU A 104 26.45 29.46 -22.57
N ASP A 105 27.43 28.70 -23.05
CA ASP A 105 27.38 27.23 -23.08
C ASP A 105 27.19 26.64 -21.66
N ARG A 106 27.96 27.13 -20.69
CA ARG A 106 27.83 26.71 -19.30
C ARG A 106 26.44 27.03 -18.74
N SER A 107 25.90 28.22 -19.04
CA SER A 107 24.55 28.61 -18.59
C SER A 107 23.46 27.76 -19.26
N TRP A 108 23.61 27.44 -20.55
CA TRP A 108 22.70 26.57 -21.28
C TRP A 108 22.71 25.13 -20.74
N ARG A 109 23.89 24.55 -20.56
CA ARG A 109 24.02 23.20 -19.97
C ARG A 109 23.44 23.14 -18.57
N LYS A 110 23.71 24.15 -17.73
CA LYS A 110 23.15 24.25 -16.39
C LYS A 110 21.62 24.33 -16.41
N ARG A 111 21.03 25.14 -17.29
CA ARG A 111 19.56 25.21 -17.45
C ARG A 111 18.96 23.90 -17.94
N HIS A 112 19.55 23.27 -18.93
CA HIS A 112 19.11 21.97 -19.43
C HIS A 112 19.22 20.88 -18.38
N GLN A 113 20.27 20.90 -17.56
CA GLN A 113 20.41 19.95 -16.47
C GLN A 113 19.35 20.17 -15.38
N VAL A 114 19.12 21.42 -14.96
CA VAL A 114 18.07 21.75 -13.98
C VAL A 114 16.69 21.31 -14.49
N LEU A 115 16.36 21.56 -15.77
CA LEU A 115 15.10 21.13 -16.35
C LEU A 115 14.95 19.60 -16.37
N ARG A 116 16.01 18.87 -16.75
CA ARG A 116 16.00 17.41 -16.70
C ARG A 116 15.84 16.88 -15.27
N ASP A 117 16.58 17.47 -14.33
CA ASP A 117 16.50 17.08 -12.93
C ASP A 117 15.11 17.34 -12.35
N GLN A 118 14.44 18.45 -12.75
CA GLN A 118 13.05 18.74 -12.39
C GLN A 118 12.09 17.69 -12.98
N LEU A 119 12.17 17.37 -14.27
CA LEU A 119 11.34 16.35 -14.89
C LEU A 119 11.49 14.97 -14.22
N HIS A 120 12.72 14.55 -13.93
CA HIS A 120 12.98 13.30 -13.20
C HIS A 120 12.54 13.36 -11.74
N SER A 121 12.53 14.56 -11.13
CA SER A 121 12.00 14.72 -9.77
C SER A 121 10.48 14.57 -9.76
N ASP A 122 9.78 15.18 -10.70
CA ASP A 122 8.33 15.11 -10.82
C ASP A 122 7.87 13.65 -11.10
N GLU A 123 8.58 12.93 -11.97
CA GLU A 123 8.31 11.49 -12.20
C GLU A 123 8.50 10.66 -10.93
N ARG A 124 9.60 10.89 -10.19
CA ARG A 124 9.83 10.16 -8.92
C ARG A 124 8.78 10.45 -7.87
N VAL A 125 8.26 11.69 -7.82
CA VAL A 125 7.15 12.02 -6.91
C VAL A 125 5.89 11.25 -7.29
N LEU A 126 5.53 11.20 -8.57
CA LEU A 126 4.37 10.42 -9.02
C LEU A 126 4.56 8.91 -8.76
N ASP A 127 5.75 8.36 -9.00
CA ASP A 127 6.05 6.96 -8.74
C ASP A 127 6.10 6.59 -7.25
N SER A 128 6.32 7.58 -6.36
CA SER A 128 6.28 7.36 -4.92
C SER A 128 4.88 7.30 -4.33
N LEU A 129 3.84 7.69 -5.08
CA LEU A 129 2.47 7.64 -4.63
C LEU A 129 1.99 6.18 -4.54
N PRO A 130 1.38 5.78 -3.40
CA PRO A 130 0.94 4.39 -3.19
C PRO A 130 -0.30 4.04 -4.02
N ASP A 131 -1.12 5.03 -4.39
CA ASP A 131 -2.32 4.80 -5.18
C ASP A 131 -1.96 4.76 -6.68
N PRO A 132 -2.52 3.80 -7.45
CA PRO A 132 -2.41 3.78 -8.89
C PRO A 132 -2.95 5.06 -9.52
N LEU A 133 -2.11 5.67 -10.37
CA LEU A 133 -2.40 6.93 -11.03
C LEU A 133 -2.15 6.79 -12.53
N VAL A 134 -3.11 7.23 -13.33
CA VAL A 134 -3.07 7.19 -14.79
C VAL A 134 -3.51 8.53 -15.33
N MET A 135 -2.78 9.08 -16.31
CA MET A 135 -3.18 10.28 -17.05
C MET A 135 -3.74 9.89 -18.40
N LEU A 136 -4.81 10.56 -18.82
CA LEU A 136 -5.54 10.28 -20.05
C LEU A 136 -5.57 11.51 -20.96
N ASP A 137 -5.47 11.27 -22.27
CA ASP A 137 -5.73 12.27 -23.29
C ASP A 137 -7.24 12.43 -23.60
N THR A 138 -7.56 13.21 -24.62
CA THR A 138 -8.95 13.43 -25.10
C THR A 138 -9.60 12.20 -25.73
N GLU A 139 -8.82 11.22 -26.15
CA GLU A 139 -9.29 9.97 -26.78
C GLU A 139 -9.39 8.82 -25.78
N GLY A 140 -9.08 9.08 -24.48
CA GLY A 140 -9.06 8.05 -23.44
C GLY A 140 -7.84 7.14 -23.51
N ARG A 141 -6.77 7.57 -24.21
CA ARG A 141 -5.47 6.88 -24.21
C ARG A 141 -4.65 7.30 -23.01
N ILE A 142 -3.95 6.34 -22.48
CA ILE A 142 -3.08 6.56 -21.32
C ILE A 142 -1.78 7.22 -21.78
N THR A 143 -1.55 8.45 -21.36
CA THR A 143 -0.33 9.19 -21.64
C THR A 143 0.77 8.88 -20.65
N ARG A 144 0.40 8.72 -19.35
CA ARG A 144 1.33 8.43 -18.24
C ARG A 144 0.69 7.51 -17.21
N ALA A 145 1.52 6.73 -16.53
CA ALA A 145 1.12 5.87 -15.41
C ALA A 145 2.26 5.85 -14.37
N ASN A 146 1.91 5.85 -13.08
CA ASN A 146 2.90 5.68 -12.02
C ASN A 146 3.21 4.19 -11.75
N GLU A 147 4.23 3.93 -10.92
CA GLU A 147 4.67 2.57 -10.57
C GLU A 147 3.53 1.73 -9.96
N ALA A 148 2.71 2.32 -9.09
CA ALA A 148 1.56 1.62 -8.50
C ALA A 148 0.55 1.15 -9.56
N ALA A 149 0.31 1.92 -10.62
CA ALA A 149 -0.54 1.53 -11.74
C ALA A 149 0.10 0.41 -12.57
N ARG A 150 1.40 0.46 -12.84
CA ARG A 150 2.14 -0.63 -13.53
C ARG A 150 2.04 -1.95 -12.75
N VAL A 151 2.21 -1.89 -11.44
CA VAL A 151 2.06 -3.06 -10.55
C VAL A 151 0.64 -3.59 -10.54
N LEU A 152 -0.38 -2.70 -10.42
CA LEU A 152 -1.79 -3.11 -10.38
C LEU A 152 -2.20 -3.85 -11.66
N PHE A 153 -1.86 -3.30 -12.83
CA PHE A 153 -2.24 -3.87 -14.13
C PHE A 153 -1.28 -4.95 -14.63
N ASN A 154 -0.15 -5.16 -13.94
CA ASN A 154 0.90 -6.11 -14.29
C ASN A 154 1.39 -5.96 -15.75
N ARG A 155 1.45 -4.74 -16.27
CA ARG A 155 1.91 -4.36 -17.61
C ARG A 155 2.16 -2.85 -17.68
N GLU A 156 2.84 -2.40 -18.74
CA GLU A 156 2.98 -0.97 -19.03
C GLU A 156 1.66 -0.43 -19.62
N PRO A 157 0.97 0.48 -18.92
CA PRO A 157 -0.32 1.01 -19.38
C PRO A 157 -0.16 2.13 -20.41
N ALA A 158 0.95 2.86 -20.41
CA ALA A 158 1.15 4.01 -21.30
C ALA A 158 1.01 3.63 -22.77
N GLY A 159 0.32 4.48 -23.54
CA GLY A 159 0.01 4.26 -24.96
C GLY A 159 -1.18 3.34 -25.24
N GLN A 160 -1.78 2.71 -24.20
CA GLN A 160 -2.96 1.86 -24.36
C GLN A 160 -4.25 2.67 -24.14
N GLU A 161 -5.37 2.17 -24.66
CA GLU A 161 -6.69 2.70 -24.34
C GLU A 161 -7.11 2.24 -22.95
N ILE A 162 -7.70 3.13 -22.16
CA ILE A 162 -8.17 2.83 -20.79
C ILE A 162 -9.20 1.68 -20.79
N THR A 163 -10.02 1.56 -21.83
CA THR A 163 -11.00 0.50 -22.02
C THR A 163 -10.39 -0.91 -22.08
N SER A 164 -9.11 -1.02 -22.41
CA SER A 164 -8.37 -2.29 -22.39
C SER A 164 -8.04 -2.76 -20.98
N LEU A 165 -7.98 -1.84 -20.01
CA LEU A 165 -7.64 -2.08 -18.61
C LEU A 165 -8.88 -2.12 -17.71
N LEU A 166 -9.76 -1.16 -17.88
CA LEU A 166 -10.98 -0.99 -17.09
C LEU A 166 -12.18 -1.19 -18.02
N ARG A 167 -12.96 -2.25 -17.76
CA ARG A 167 -14.11 -2.62 -18.61
C ARG A 167 -15.44 -2.40 -17.90
N ASP A 168 -15.43 -1.71 -16.76
CA ASP A 168 -16.64 -1.41 -16.01
C ASP A 168 -17.37 -0.22 -16.64
N PRO A 169 -18.64 -0.37 -17.05
CA PRO A 169 -19.39 0.69 -17.72
C PRO A 169 -19.51 1.97 -16.89
N SER A 170 -19.65 1.85 -15.56
CA SER A 170 -19.82 3.01 -14.65
C SER A 170 -18.53 3.82 -14.55
N VAL A 171 -17.37 3.13 -14.60
CA VAL A 171 -16.06 3.77 -14.61
C VAL A 171 -15.82 4.46 -15.94
N LEU A 172 -16.16 3.81 -17.06
CA LEU A 172 -16.00 4.39 -18.41
C LEU A 172 -16.86 5.63 -18.58
N GLU A 173 -18.14 5.58 -18.17
CA GLU A 173 -19.04 6.76 -18.17
C GLU A 173 -18.46 7.91 -17.33
N THR A 174 -17.88 7.58 -16.18
CA THR A 174 -17.23 8.56 -15.28
C THR A 174 -16.05 9.23 -15.99
N ILE A 175 -15.22 8.46 -16.69
CA ILE A 175 -14.06 8.97 -17.44
C ILE A 175 -14.51 9.86 -18.59
N GLU A 176 -15.43 9.39 -19.45
CA GLU A 176 -15.96 10.11 -20.60
C GLU A 176 -16.54 11.47 -20.17
N THR A 177 -17.39 11.49 -19.14
CA THR A 177 -18.01 12.71 -18.63
C THR A 177 -16.96 13.77 -18.19
N VAL A 178 -15.81 13.34 -17.64
CA VAL A 178 -14.74 14.24 -17.19
C VAL A 178 -13.86 14.67 -18.36
N VAL A 179 -13.53 13.77 -19.28
CA VAL A 179 -12.71 14.06 -20.47
C VAL A 179 -13.45 15.02 -21.41
N ASP A 180 -14.74 14.81 -21.66
CA ASP A 180 -15.58 15.68 -22.48
C ASP A 180 -15.83 17.05 -21.83
N GLY A 181 -15.63 17.16 -20.54
CA GLY A 181 -15.62 18.44 -19.83
C GLY A 181 -16.94 18.84 -19.19
N ASP A 182 -17.91 17.93 -19.12
CA ASP A 182 -19.19 18.17 -18.46
C ASP A 182 -19.07 18.34 -16.96
N HIS A 183 -18.09 17.65 -16.35
CA HIS A 183 -17.79 17.75 -14.92
C HIS A 183 -16.29 17.90 -14.65
N PRO A 184 -15.89 18.70 -13.61
CA PRO A 184 -14.49 18.86 -13.24
C PRO A 184 -13.91 17.61 -12.56
N SER A 185 -14.74 16.81 -11.89
CA SER A 185 -14.36 15.54 -11.25
C SER A 185 -15.59 14.67 -11.04
N ARG A 186 -15.43 13.36 -11.23
CA ARG A 186 -16.42 12.31 -10.91
C ARG A 186 -15.74 11.11 -10.29
N GLN A 187 -16.51 10.29 -9.59
CA GLN A 187 -16.02 9.04 -9.00
C GLN A 187 -16.99 7.89 -9.24
N ALA A 188 -16.43 6.69 -9.37
CA ALA A 188 -17.15 5.43 -9.50
C ALA A 188 -16.47 4.36 -8.65
N THR A 189 -17.16 3.25 -8.39
CA THR A 189 -16.55 2.09 -7.73
C THR A 189 -16.25 1.03 -8.79
N TRP A 190 -15.04 0.52 -8.77
CA TRP A 190 -14.60 -0.57 -9.64
C TRP A 190 -14.28 -1.82 -8.83
N ILE A 191 -14.91 -2.94 -9.21
CA ILE A 191 -14.62 -4.24 -8.63
C ILE A 191 -13.67 -4.98 -9.58
N MET A 192 -12.42 -5.14 -9.14
CA MET A 192 -11.41 -5.86 -9.91
C MET A 192 -11.64 -7.36 -9.79
N PRO A 193 -11.92 -8.06 -10.91
CA PRO A 193 -12.09 -9.51 -10.90
C PRO A 193 -10.75 -10.22 -10.67
N GLY A 194 -10.73 -11.20 -9.77
CA GLY A 194 -9.53 -11.97 -9.46
C GLY A 194 -9.81 -13.09 -8.44
N ALA A 195 -8.79 -13.85 -8.07
CA ALA A 195 -8.88 -14.88 -7.01
C ALA A 195 -9.27 -14.27 -5.65
N VAL A 196 -8.89 -13.03 -5.41
CA VAL A 196 -9.34 -12.19 -4.30
C VAL A 196 -9.95 -10.94 -4.90
N GLU A 197 -11.25 -10.74 -4.65
CA GLU A 197 -11.98 -9.56 -5.08
C GLU A 197 -11.42 -8.31 -4.40
N ARG A 198 -11.05 -7.30 -5.20
CA ARG A 198 -10.58 -6.00 -4.73
C ARG A 198 -11.50 -4.90 -5.22
N GLU A 199 -11.84 -3.97 -4.35
CA GLU A 199 -12.69 -2.84 -4.65
C GLU A 199 -11.88 -1.55 -4.64
N PHE A 200 -12.00 -0.80 -5.74
CA PHE A 200 -11.33 0.49 -5.91
C PHE A 200 -12.36 1.61 -6.04
N GLU A 201 -12.12 2.71 -5.34
CA GLU A 201 -12.73 3.99 -5.67
C GLU A 201 -11.92 4.62 -6.80
N VAL A 202 -12.52 4.73 -7.96
CA VAL A 202 -11.92 5.34 -9.15
C VAL A 202 -12.40 6.77 -9.24
N ARG A 203 -11.46 7.72 -9.18
CA ARG A 203 -11.76 9.14 -9.32
C ARG A 203 -11.12 9.67 -10.58
N ALA A 204 -11.93 10.18 -11.49
CA ALA A 204 -11.49 10.95 -12.64
C ALA A 204 -11.55 12.43 -12.30
N THR A 205 -10.50 13.18 -12.60
CA THR A 205 -10.39 14.62 -12.38
C THR A 205 -9.81 15.27 -13.61
N ARG A 206 -10.47 16.31 -14.14
CA ARG A 206 -9.98 17.09 -15.28
C ARG A 206 -8.80 17.95 -14.87
N LEU A 207 -7.75 17.97 -15.68
CA LEU A 207 -6.61 18.85 -15.47
C LEU A 207 -6.97 20.30 -15.82
N PRO A 208 -6.52 21.31 -15.05
CA PRO A 208 -6.83 22.73 -15.31
C PRO A 208 -6.30 23.20 -16.66
N THR A 209 -5.18 22.64 -17.10
CA THR A 209 -4.53 22.90 -18.38
C THR A 209 -4.14 21.58 -19.00
N GLU A 210 -4.23 21.48 -20.31
CA GLU A 210 -3.75 20.33 -21.06
C GLU A 210 -2.23 20.17 -20.88
N GLY A 211 -1.79 18.96 -20.53
CA GLY A 211 -0.38 18.65 -20.38
C GLY A 211 0.38 18.73 -21.72
N VAL A 212 1.68 18.93 -21.64
CA VAL A 212 2.56 18.94 -22.83
C VAL A 212 2.51 17.60 -23.58
N ASP A 213 2.19 16.52 -22.87
CA ASP A 213 2.00 15.17 -23.37
C ASP A 213 0.56 14.87 -23.85
N GLY A 214 -0.30 15.88 -23.94
CA GLY A 214 -1.71 15.76 -24.30
C GLY A 214 -2.63 15.29 -23.17
N SER A 215 -2.12 15.15 -21.95
CA SER A 215 -2.92 14.73 -20.80
C SER A 215 -4.02 15.75 -20.50
N ARG A 216 -5.27 15.27 -20.38
CA ARG A 216 -6.45 16.09 -20.08
C ARG A 216 -7.15 15.71 -18.79
N ALA A 217 -7.08 14.44 -18.40
CA ALA A 217 -7.67 13.94 -17.16
C ALA A 217 -6.69 13.11 -16.36
N LEU A 218 -6.86 13.16 -15.05
CA LEU A 218 -6.15 12.35 -14.08
C LEU A 218 -7.12 11.31 -13.51
N LEU A 219 -6.76 10.05 -13.56
CA LEU A 219 -7.47 8.95 -12.95
C LEU A 219 -6.66 8.42 -11.77
N THR A 220 -7.28 8.37 -10.59
CA THR A 220 -6.70 7.75 -9.39
C THR A 220 -7.56 6.58 -8.94
N LEU A 221 -6.92 5.48 -8.53
CA LEU A 221 -7.59 4.28 -8.05
C LEU A 221 -7.20 4.04 -6.58
N HIS A 222 -8.12 4.31 -5.67
CA HIS A 222 -7.89 4.08 -4.24
C HIS A 222 -8.45 2.72 -3.81
N ASP A 223 -7.64 1.85 -3.22
CA ASP A 223 -8.07 0.53 -2.75
C ASP A 223 -8.92 0.66 -1.47
N ILE A 224 -10.23 0.50 -1.61
CA ILE A 224 -11.20 0.54 -0.50
C ILE A 224 -11.64 -0.85 -0.03
N THR A 225 -10.95 -1.91 -0.45
CA THR A 225 -11.33 -3.31 -0.15
C THR A 225 -11.47 -3.55 1.36
N ALA A 226 -10.48 -3.11 2.13
CA ALA A 226 -10.49 -3.28 3.58
C ALA A 226 -11.64 -2.50 4.23
N LEU A 227 -11.87 -1.26 3.82
CA LEU A 227 -12.95 -0.41 4.32
C LEU A 227 -14.32 -1.03 4.01
N ARG A 228 -14.54 -1.44 2.77
CA ARG A 228 -15.81 -2.07 2.33
C ARG A 228 -16.08 -3.40 3.04
N ARG A 229 -15.05 -4.19 3.29
CA ARG A 229 -15.19 -5.42 4.08
C ARG A 229 -15.62 -5.13 5.51
N LEU A 230 -15.05 -4.10 6.15
CA LEU A 230 -15.43 -3.68 7.50
C LEU A 230 -16.88 -3.17 7.52
N GLU A 231 -17.28 -2.34 6.56
CA GLU A 231 -18.67 -1.85 6.46
C GLU A 231 -19.67 -2.99 6.27
N ARG A 232 -19.39 -3.95 5.37
CA ARG A 232 -20.24 -5.13 5.17
C ARG A 232 -20.32 -5.98 6.43
N MET A 233 -19.17 -6.27 7.08
CA MET A 233 -19.15 -7.02 8.33
C MET A 233 -20.00 -6.35 9.42
N ARG A 234 -19.98 -5.02 9.50
CA ARG A 234 -20.79 -4.25 10.46
C ARG A 234 -22.28 -4.31 10.10
N ALA A 235 -22.63 -4.16 8.84
CA ALA A 235 -24.03 -4.27 8.38
C ALA A 235 -24.59 -5.67 8.62
N ASP A 236 -23.83 -6.71 8.28
CA ASP A 236 -24.19 -8.11 8.51
C ASP A 236 -24.34 -8.42 10.00
N PHE A 237 -23.49 -7.83 10.84
CA PHE A 237 -23.59 -7.97 12.30
C PHE A 237 -24.91 -7.41 12.83
N VAL A 238 -25.30 -6.20 12.44
CA VAL A 238 -26.56 -5.57 12.85
C VAL A 238 -27.77 -6.36 12.33
N ALA A 239 -27.74 -6.77 11.07
CA ALA A 239 -28.80 -7.57 10.47
C ALA A 239 -28.98 -8.92 11.19
N ASN A 240 -27.90 -9.65 11.42
CA ASN A 240 -27.93 -10.94 12.10
C ASN A 240 -28.36 -10.82 13.56
N ALA A 241 -27.88 -9.80 14.31
CA ALA A 241 -28.31 -9.53 15.67
C ALA A 241 -29.82 -9.28 15.73
N SER A 242 -30.35 -8.46 14.81
CA SER A 242 -31.77 -8.18 14.71
C SER A 242 -32.59 -9.43 14.43
N HIS A 243 -32.12 -10.31 13.54
CA HIS A 243 -32.79 -11.57 13.23
C HIS A 243 -32.78 -12.55 14.41
N GLU A 244 -31.63 -12.72 15.08
CA GLU A 244 -31.50 -13.63 16.23
C GLU A 244 -32.28 -13.15 17.47
N LEU A 245 -32.53 -11.83 17.59
CA LEU A 245 -33.39 -11.26 18.63
C LEU A 245 -34.91 -11.37 18.27
N ARG A 246 -35.28 -11.15 17.01
CA ARG A 246 -36.69 -11.17 16.56
C ARG A 246 -37.35 -12.52 16.73
N THR A 247 -36.62 -13.60 16.40
CA THR A 247 -37.19 -14.97 16.46
C THR A 247 -37.65 -15.36 17.86
N PRO A 248 -36.84 -15.30 18.94
CA PRO A 248 -37.30 -15.63 20.30
C PRO A 248 -38.37 -14.65 20.80
N LEU A 249 -38.28 -13.37 20.42
CA LEU A 249 -39.32 -12.36 20.80
C LEU A 249 -40.69 -12.69 20.19
N SER A 250 -40.74 -13.06 18.91
CA SER A 250 -41.99 -13.48 18.26
C SER A 250 -42.57 -14.74 18.91
N SER A 251 -41.70 -15.68 19.34
CA SER A 251 -42.12 -16.88 20.06
C SER A 251 -42.73 -16.52 21.43
N LEU A 252 -42.07 -15.60 22.18
CA LEU A 252 -42.58 -15.11 23.48
C LEU A 252 -43.97 -14.46 23.32
N ILE A 253 -44.14 -13.60 22.30
CA ILE A 253 -45.42 -12.93 22.02
C ILE A 253 -46.48 -13.99 21.71
N GLY A 254 -46.24 -14.94 20.80
CA GLY A 254 -47.16 -15.96 20.42
C GLY A 254 -47.60 -16.88 21.59
N PHE A 255 -46.65 -17.27 22.46
CA PHE A 255 -47.02 -18.05 23.65
C PHE A 255 -47.80 -17.21 24.66
N THR A 256 -47.51 -15.91 24.80
CA THR A 256 -48.26 -15.01 25.67
C THR A 256 -49.71 -14.85 25.16
N GLU A 257 -49.91 -14.67 23.84
CA GLU A 257 -51.24 -14.59 23.21
C GLU A 257 -52.02 -15.91 23.39
N THR A 258 -51.32 -17.06 23.23
CA THR A 258 -51.95 -18.38 23.42
C THR A 258 -52.40 -18.59 24.87
N LEU A 259 -51.58 -18.22 25.83
CA LEU A 259 -51.89 -18.28 27.26
C LEU A 259 -53.00 -17.28 27.68
N ALA A 260 -53.07 -16.13 27.03
CA ALA A 260 -54.12 -15.16 27.27
C ALA A 260 -55.50 -15.59 26.64
N GLY A 261 -55.44 -16.46 25.62
CA GLY A 261 -56.60 -16.93 24.83
C GLY A 261 -56.92 -18.41 25.04
N SER A 262 -56.58 -19.23 24.05
CA SER A 262 -57.02 -20.63 23.93
C SER A 262 -56.48 -21.59 25.01
N ALA A 263 -55.33 -21.30 25.60
CA ALA A 263 -54.72 -22.13 26.65
C ALA A 263 -54.89 -21.54 28.07
N ARG A 264 -55.77 -20.60 28.26
CA ARG A 264 -55.93 -19.88 29.53
C ARG A 264 -56.27 -20.81 30.71
N ASP A 265 -57.13 -21.78 30.50
CA ASP A 265 -57.62 -22.69 31.54
C ASP A 265 -56.94 -24.07 31.53
N ASP A 266 -55.97 -24.28 30.62
CA ASP A 266 -55.15 -25.48 30.50
C ASP A 266 -53.87 -25.37 31.33
N ALA A 267 -53.85 -26.00 32.50
CA ALA A 267 -52.74 -25.94 33.43
C ALA A 267 -51.46 -26.61 32.90
N GLU A 268 -51.57 -27.69 32.13
CA GLU A 268 -50.42 -28.44 31.57
C GLU A 268 -49.78 -27.67 30.43
N ALA A 269 -50.59 -27.14 29.52
CA ALA A 269 -50.13 -26.25 28.47
C ALA A 269 -49.50 -24.97 29.00
N ARG A 270 -50.07 -24.37 30.07
CA ARG A 270 -49.49 -23.20 30.74
C ARG A 270 -48.09 -23.44 31.25
N ASP A 271 -47.87 -24.54 32.02
CA ASP A 271 -46.59 -24.85 32.61
C ASP A 271 -45.54 -25.16 31.50
N ALA A 272 -45.93 -25.86 30.45
CA ALA A 272 -45.10 -26.12 29.30
C ALA A 272 -44.71 -24.82 28.56
N PHE A 273 -45.64 -23.93 28.28
CA PHE A 273 -45.37 -22.66 27.59
C PHE A 273 -44.52 -21.71 28.43
N LEU A 274 -44.81 -21.62 29.74
CA LEU A 274 -43.97 -20.83 30.64
C LEU A 274 -42.49 -21.34 30.67
N GLY A 275 -42.27 -22.64 30.63
CA GLY A 275 -40.96 -23.25 30.51
C GLY A 275 -40.21 -22.83 29.23
N ILE A 276 -40.96 -22.91 28.09
CA ILE A 276 -40.41 -22.47 26.78
C ILE A 276 -40.12 -20.97 26.77
N MET A 277 -41.04 -20.17 27.32
CA MET A 277 -40.83 -18.71 27.41
C MET A 277 -39.61 -18.34 28.25
N LEU A 278 -39.43 -19.00 29.40
CA LEU A 278 -38.24 -18.79 30.23
C LEU A 278 -36.93 -19.14 29.49
N GLU A 279 -36.93 -20.25 28.75
CA GLU A 279 -35.79 -20.65 27.93
C GLU A 279 -35.48 -19.60 26.85
N GLN A 280 -36.50 -19.10 26.14
CA GLN A 280 -36.31 -18.04 25.12
C GLN A 280 -35.82 -16.72 25.73
N ALA A 281 -36.35 -16.33 26.89
CA ALA A 281 -35.90 -15.12 27.60
C ALA A 281 -34.42 -15.24 28.04
N GLN A 282 -34.02 -16.37 28.61
CA GLN A 282 -32.63 -16.64 28.98
C GLN A 282 -31.70 -16.69 27.77
N ARG A 283 -32.18 -17.18 26.64
CA ARG A 283 -31.43 -17.13 25.37
C ARG A 283 -31.23 -15.71 24.88
N MET A 284 -32.25 -14.87 24.92
CA MET A 284 -32.14 -13.45 24.57
C MET A 284 -31.17 -12.71 25.48
N GLN A 285 -31.24 -12.96 26.80
CA GLN A 285 -30.31 -12.36 27.77
C GLN A 285 -28.85 -12.71 27.40
N ARG A 286 -28.53 -13.98 27.19
CA ARG A 286 -27.18 -14.41 26.77
C ARG A 286 -26.74 -13.75 25.46
N LEU A 287 -27.65 -13.61 24.49
CA LEU A 287 -27.32 -12.95 23.23
C LEU A 287 -26.97 -11.48 23.41
N ILE A 288 -27.71 -10.76 24.27
CA ILE A 288 -27.45 -9.36 24.60
C ILE A 288 -26.09 -9.22 25.32
N GLU A 289 -25.84 -10.09 26.31
CA GLU A 289 -24.57 -10.12 27.04
C GLU A 289 -23.38 -10.37 26.10
N ASP A 290 -23.50 -11.33 25.17
CA ASP A 290 -22.48 -11.62 24.16
C ASP A 290 -22.24 -10.42 23.22
N LEU A 291 -23.31 -9.73 22.78
CA LEU A 291 -23.23 -8.53 21.93
C LEU A 291 -22.53 -7.37 22.66
N LEU A 292 -22.90 -7.11 23.90
CA LEU A 292 -22.28 -6.05 24.71
C LEU A 292 -20.81 -6.35 25.02
N SER A 293 -20.50 -7.61 25.36
CA SER A 293 -19.12 -8.06 25.59
C SER A 293 -18.28 -7.90 24.34
N LEU A 294 -18.77 -8.35 23.18
CA LEU A 294 -18.05 -8.21 21.91
C LEU A 294 -17.79 -6.73 21.56
N SER A 295 -18.82 -5.87 21.74
CA SER A 295 -18.67 -4.43 21.49
C SER A 295 -17.60 -3.78 22.39
N ARG A 296 -17.53 -4.15 23.67
CA ARG A 296 -16.50 -3.64 24.61
C ARG A 296 -15.10 -4.09 24.19
N ILE A 297 -14.95 -5.38 23.86
CA ILE A 297 -13.66 -5.94 23.48
C ILE A 297 -13.13 -5.29 22.19
N GLU A 298 -14.02 -5.01 21.22
CA GLU A 298 -13.67 -4.33 19.98
C GLU A 298 -13.21 -2.88 20.21
N MET A 299 -13.84 -2.16 21.14
CA MET A 299 -13.40 -0.80 21.51
C MET A 299 -12.02 -0.79 22.21
N GLU A 300 -11.68 -1.86 22.90
CA GLU A 300 -10.44 -2.00 23.67
C GLU A 300 -9.36 -2.84 22.93
N GLU A 301 -9.58 -3.25 21.69
CA GLU A 301 -8.70 -4.18 20.96
C GLU A 301 -7.24 -3.69 20.89
N HIS A 302 -7.05 -2.37 20.84
CA HIS A 302 -5.72 -1.74 20.77
C HIS A 302 -5.03 -1.56 22.13
N THR A 303 -5.72 -1.84 23.24
CA THR A 303 -5.17 -1.72 24.59
C THR A 303 -4.95 -3.10 25.19
N PRO A 304 -3.76 -3.70 25.05
CA PRO A 304 -3.50 -5.03 25.57
C PRO A 304 -3.51 -5.02 27.11
N PRO A 305 -4.02 -6.08 27.75
CA PRO A 305 -3.92 -6.22 29.19
C PRO A 305 -2.47 -6.42 29.62
N SER A 306 -2.16 -5.97 30.85
CA SER A 306 -0.80 -5.97 31.41
C SER A 306 -0.71 -6.61 32.81
N THR A 307 -1.73 -7.32 33.23
CA THR A 307 -1.78 -7.94 34.56
C THR A 307 -1.38 -9.43 34.51
N PRO A 308 -0.73 -9.95 35.55
CA PRO A 308 -0.45 -11.38 35.67
C PRO A 308 -1.71 -12.18 35.97
N VAL A 309 -1.86 -13.33 35.34
CA VAL A 309 -2.99 -14.25 35.56
C VAL A 309 -2.49 -15.68 35.73
N GLU A 310 -2.86 -16.29 36.85
CA GLU A 310 -2.66 -17.72 37.09
C GLU A 310 -3.76 -18.55 36.41
N LEU A 311 -3.41 -19.32 35.36
CA LEU A 311 -4.38 -20.10 34.62
C LEU A 311 -4.97 -21.32 35.36
N PRO A 312 -4.23 -22.04 36.23
CA PRO A 312 -4.79 -23.21 36.92
C PRO A 312 -5.98 -22.87 37.85
N PRO A 313 -5.92 -21.86 38.75
CA PRO A 313 -7.07 -21.51 39.59
C PRO A 313 -8.24 -20.95 38.75
N LEU A 314 -7.96 -20.21 37.68
CA LEU A 314 -8.98 -19.69 36.77
C LEU A 314 -9.74 -20.85 36.09
N LEU A 315 -9.03 -21.83 35.51
CA LEU A 315 -9.65 -23.01 34.89
C LEU A 315 -10.39 -23.87 35.95
N GLY A 316 -9.87 -23.98 37.16
CA GLY A 316 -10.54 -24.63 38.27
C GLY A 316 -11.91 -24.02 38.60
N SER A 317 -12.00 -22.69 38.59
CA SER A 317 -13.25 -21.96 38.81
C SER A 317 -14.27 -22.20 37.70
N VAL A 318 -13.82 -22.11 36.44
CA VAL A 318 -14.65 -22.39 35.28
C VAL A 318 -15.15 -23.85 35.25
N THR A 319 -14.29 -24.79 35.62
CA THR A 319 -14.63 -26.21 35.69
C THR A 319 -15.70 -26.49 36.75
N LYS A 320 -15.59 -25.86 37.94
CA LYS A 320 -16.61 -25.97 38.98
C LYS A 320 -17.96 -25.42 38.48
N PHE A 321 -17.95 -24.27 37.83
CA PHE A 321 -19.17 -23.65 37.28
C PHE A 321 -19.87 -24.53 36.24
N LEU A 322 -19.12 -25.08 35.29
CA LEU A 322 -19.65 -25.93 34.22
C LEU A 322 -19.86 -27.40 34.60
N GLY A 323 -19.38 -27.81 35.82
CA GLY A 323 -19.40 -29.19 36.26
C GLY A 323 -20.79 -29.81 36.38
N ILE A 324 -21.78 -29.04 36.78
CA ILE A 324 -23.20 -29.49 36.83
C ILE A 324 -23.68 -29.85 35.42
N LYS A 325 -23.49 -28.92 34.46
CA LYS A 325 -23.90 -29.10 33.08
C LYS A 325 -23.19 -30.26 32.39
N ALA A 326 -21.93 -30.48 32.70
CA ALA A 326 -21.17 -31.62 32.21
C ALA A 326 -21.73 -32.95 32.73
N LYS A 327 -22.02 -33.03 34.04
CA LYS A 327 -22.63 -34.20 34.67
C LYS A 327 -23.99 -34.55 34.13
N GLU A 328 -24.84 -33.59 33.82
CA GLU A 328 -26.17 -33.81 33.20
C GLU A 328 -26.02 -34.50 31.82
N ARG A 329 -24.88 -34.34 31.15
CA ARG A 329 -24.55 -35.00 29.89
C ARG A 329 -23.74 -36.31 30.04
N GLY A 330 -23.46 -36.71 31.29
CA GLY A 330 -22.60 -37.86 31.61
C GLY A 330 -21.13 -37.62 31.27
N MET A 331 -20.71 -36.32 31.25
CA MET A 331 -19.37 -35.92 30.89
C MET A 331 -18.58 -35.46 32.11
N GLU A 332 -17.26 -35.59 32.08
CA GLU A 332 -16.34 -35.10 33.11
C GLU A 332 -15.42 -34.06 32.50
N ILE A 333 -15.14 -32.97 33.21
CA ILE A 333 -14.12 -32.00 32.81
C ILE A 333 -12.83 -32.33 33.58
N ARG A 334 -11.74 -32.60 32.85
CA ARG A 334 -10.41 -32.86 33.36
C ARG A 334 -9.48 -31.70 33.11
N VAL A 335 -8.81 -31.21 34.14
CA VAL A 335 -7.77 -30.20 34.00
C VAL A 335 -6.41 -30.86 34.17
N GLU A 336 -5.59 -30.82 33.12
CA GLU A 336 -4.24 -31.36 33.14
C GLU A 336 -3.25 -30.18 33.14
N THR A 337 -2.45 -30.07 34.20
CA THR A 337 -1.50 -28.98 34.37
C THR A 337 -0.18 -29.47 34.94
N PRO A 338 0.97 -28.97 34.46
CA PRO A 338 2.26 -29.16 35.12
C PRO A 338 2.26 -28.60 36.54
N SER A 339 3.12 -29.15 37.42
CA SER A 339 3.23 -28.71 38.81
C SER A 339 3.73 -27.28 39.00
N ILE A 340 4.50 -26.77 38.02
CA ILE A 340 5.05 -25.40 38.01
C ILE A 340 4.71 -24.78 36.65
N LEU A 341 4.00 -23.66 36.70
CA LEU A 341 3.66 -22.87 35.52
C LEU A 341 3.93 -21.40 35.78
N PRO A 342 4.51 -20.68 34.83
CA PRO A 342 4.56 -19.22 34.86
C PRO A 342 3.17 -18.63 34.68
N GLU A 343 2.99 -17.38 35.11
CA GLU A 343 1.78 -16.60 34.89
C GLU A 343 1.66 -16.18 33.42
N ALA A 344 0.42 -16.06 32.92
CA ALA A 344 0.12 -15.44 31.66
C ALA A 344 -0.09 -13.94 31.80
N VAL A 345 0.15 -13.18 30.75
CA VAL A 345 -0.32 -11.79 30.66
C VAL A 345 -1.79 -11.81 30.27
N GLY A 346 -2.66 -11.17 31.07
CA GLY A 346 -4.07 -11.16 30.70
C GLY A 346 -4.98 -10.37 31.64
N ASP A 347 -6.23 -10.31 31.22
CA ASP A 347 -7.36 -9.87 32.00
C ASP A 347 -8.10 -11.12 32.47
N GLY A 348 -8.17 -11.33 33.79
CA GLY A 348 -8.73 -12.53 34.39
C GLY A 348 -10.19 -12.78 34.05
N ASP A 349 -11.01 -11.73 33.97
CA ASP A 349 -12.44 -11.84 33.64
C ASP A 349 -12.64 -12.21 32.16
N GLN A 350 -11.88 -11.60 31.29
CA GLN A 350 -11.92 -11.92 29.86
C GLN A 350 -11.41 -13.34 29.58
N LEU A 351 -10.30 -13.76 30.21
CA LEU A 351 -9.81 -15.13 30.08
C LEU A 351 -10.79 -16.15 30.69
N THR A 352 -11.47 -15.81 31.76
CA THR A 352 -12.56 -16.63 32.30
C THR A 352 -13.66 -16.81 31.27
N GLN A 353 -14.09 -15.74 30.62
CA GLN A 353 -15.08 -15.80 29.53
C GLN A 353 -14.61 -16.66 28.34
N VAL A 354 -13.32 -16.55 27.96
CA VAL A 354 -12.72 -17.41 26.91
C VAL A 354 -12.89 -18.88 27.26
N PHE A 355 -12.44 -19.29 28.46
CA PHE A 355 -12.47 -20.71 28.81
C PHE A 355 -13.87 -21.21 29.10
N GLN A 356 -14.78 -20.36 29.61
CA GLN A 356 -16.20 -20.69 29.69
C GLN A 356 -16.80 -21.00 28.31
N ASN A 357 -16.55 -20.13 27.34
CA ASN A 357 -17.04 -20.34 25.96
C ASN A 357 -16.47 -21.62 25.34
N LEU A 358 -15.16 -21.88 25.51
CA LEU A 358 -14.52 -23.06 24.93
C LEU A 358 -14.99 -24.36 25.58
N LEU A 359 -15.06 -24.41 26.93
CA LEU A 359 -15.51 -25.59 27.66
C LEU A 359 -17.00 -25.84 27.48
N ASP A 360 -17.84 -24.79 27.45
CA ASP A 360 -19.27 -24.93 27.16
C ASP A 360 -19.51 -25.48 25.75
N ASN A 361 -18.74 -25.03 24.75
CA ASN A 361 -18.77 -25.61 23.40
C ASN A 361 -18.32 -27.08 23.40
N ALA A 362 -17.24 -27.42 24.12
CA ALA A 362 -16.77 -28.79 24.23
C ALA A 362 -17.80 -29.72 24.89
N ILE A 363 -18.55 -29.25 25.88
CA ILE A 363 -19.65 -29.99 26.49
C ILE A 363 -20.84 -30.11 25.53
N LYS A 364 -21.22 -29.02 24.85
CA LYS A 364 -22.37 -28.99 23.91
C LYS A 364 -22.19 -29.93 22.71
N TYR A 365 -21.01 -29.91 22.11
CA TYR A 365 -20.72 -30.65 20.87
C TYR A 365 -19.94 -31.93 21.08
N GLY A 366 -19.47 -32.17 22.33
CA GLY A 366 -18.82 -33.42 22.72
C GLY A 366 -19.78 -34.61 22.73
N ARG A 367 -19.21 -35.81 22.51
CA ARG A 367 -19.94 -37.07 22.62
C ARG A 367 -20.30 -37.34 24.08
N LYS A 368 -21.57 -37.62 24.36
CA LYS A 368 -22.05 -37.96 25.71
C LYS A 368 -21.23 -39.09 26.31
N GLY A 369 -20.90 -39.03 27.58
CA GLY A 369 -20.12 -40.04 28.29
C GLY A 369 -18.60 -39.98 28.05
N THR A 370 -18.10 -39.02 27.27
CA THR A 370 -16.65 -38.83 27.07
C THR A 370 -16.12 -37.64 27.87
N PRO A 371 -14.85 -37.65 28.30
CA PRO A 371 -14.29 -36.51 29.02
C PRO A 371 -14.01 -35.34 28.09
N VAL A 372 -14.14 -34.12 28.65
CA VAL A 372 -13.60 -32.88 28.09
C VAL A 372 -12.29 -32.58 28.82
N THR A 373 -11.20 -32.39 28.10
CA THR A 373 -9.88 -32.15 28.71
C THR A 373 -9.41 -30.74 28.43
N ALA A 374 -9.08 -30.00 29.50
CA ALA A 374 -8.36 -28.73 29.43
C ALA A 374 -6.90 -28.95 29.83
N ARG A 375 -5.99 -28.91 28.89
CA ARG A 375 -4.56 -29.17 29.12
C ARG A 375 -3.75 -27.90 28.98
N ILE A 376 -2.98 -27.55 30.01
CA ILE A 376 -2.01 -26.44 29.97
C ILE A 376 -0.62 -27.00 29.70
N THR A 377 0.11 -26.39 28.79
CA THR A 377 1.51 -26.74 28.50
C THR A 377 2.32 -25.46 28.28
N LEU A 378 3.58 -25.50 28.70
CA LEU A 378 4.55 -24.48 28.34
C LEU A 378 5.11 -24.84 26.95
N CYS A 379 5.15 -23.87 26.04
CA CYS A 379 5.73 -24.01 24.70
C CYS A 379 6.93 -23.07 24.58
N ASP A 380 8.02 -23.56 23.98
CA ASP A 380 9.23 -22.77 23.75
C ASP A 380 9.00 -21.68 22.71
N ARG A 381 8.04 -21.88 21.81
CA ARG A 381 7.74 -20.95 20.72
C ARG A 381 6.25 -20.94 20.39
N GLY A 382 5.69 -19.73 20.30
CA GLY A 382 4.32 -19.52 19.83
C GLY A 382 4.14 -19.78 18.33
N PRO A 383 2.89 -20.04 17.87
CA PRO A 383 2.58 -20.29 16.47
C PRO A 383 2.80 -19.03 15.61
N ALA A 384 2.83 -19.22 14.27
CA ALA A 384 3.00 -18.14 13.30
C ALA A 384 1.90 -17.05 13.40
N ALA A 385 0.74 -17.40 13.92
CA ALA A 385 -0.38 -16.47 14.13
C ALA A 385 -0.13 -15.45 15.27
N MET A 386 0.84 -15.69 16.16
CA MET A 386 1.24 -14.69 17.15
C MET A 386 2.09 -13.59 16.53
N PRO A 387 2.03 -12.34 17.05
CA PRO A 387 2.93 -11.28 16.65
C PRO A 387 4.40 -11.72 16.72
N ALA A 388 5.21 -11.36 15.74
CA ALA A 388 6.60 -11.83 15.62
C ALA A 388 7.44 -11.54 16.89
N THR A 389 7.20 -10.40 17.53
CA THR A 389 7.86 -9.96 18.78
C THR A 389 7.50 -10.81 19.99
N LEU A 390 6.39 -11.55 19.95
CA LEU A 390 5.86 -12.37 21.06
C LEU A 390 5.90 -13.87 20.78
N ARG A 391 6.52 -14.32 19.69
CA ARG A 391 6.67 -15.75 19.34
C ARG A 391 7.70 -16.50 20.20
N GLY A 392 8.12 -15.94 21.31
CA GLY A 392 8.96 -16.62 22.31
C GLY A 392 8.18 -17.67 23.11
N PRO A 393 8.69 -18.05 24.31
CA PRO A 393 8.00 -18.95 25.23
C PRO A 393 6.60 -18.44 25.57
N CYS A 394 5.60 -19.35 25.53
CA CYS A 394 4.19 -19.02 25.76
C CYS A 394 3.46 -20.17 26.45
N LEU A 395 2.32 -19.87 27.08
CA LEU A 395 1.41 -20.89 27.58
C LEU A 395 0.42 -21.29 26.49
N ARG A 396 0.25 -22.61 26.31
CA ARG A 396 -0.78 -23.18 25.47
C ARG A 396 -1.83 -23.88 26.32
N VAL A 397 -3.07 -23.43 26.22
CA VAL A 397 -4.23 -24.13 26.79
C VAL A 397 -4.98 -24.83 25.65
N SER A 398 -5.10 -26.15 25.76
CA SER A 398 -5.77 -26.98 24.77
C SER A 398 -7.08 -27.52 25.36
N VAL A 399 -8.21 -27.15 24.77
CA VAL A 399 -9.53 -27.68 25.10
C VAL A 399 -9.86 -28.78 24.10
N ILE A 400 -10.00 -30.01 24.57
CA ILE A 400 -10.11 -31.24 23.77
C ILE A 400 -11.43 -31.90 24.07
N ASN A 401 -12.21 -32.21 23.07
CA ASN A 401 -13.40 -33.04 23.16
C ASN A 401 -13.47 -34.08 22.04
N GLN A 402 -13.99 -35.28 22.35
CA GLN A 402 -14.41 -36.27 21.36
C GLN A 402 -15.80 -35.90 20.87
N GLY A 403 -16.07 -36.12 19.56
CA GLY A 403 -17.39 -35.79 19.01
C GLY A 403 -17.42 -35.99 17.50
N ASP A 404 -18.44 -35.41 16.86
CA ASP A 404 -18.67 -35.56 15.43
C ASP A 404 -17.57 -34.89 14.58
N GLY A 405 -16.76 -34.01 15.20
CA GLY A 405 -15.74 -33.24 14.51
C GLY A 405 -16.33 -32.18 13.57
N ILE A 406 -15.44 -31.49 12.86
CA ILE A 406 -15.79 -30.36 11.98
C ILE A 406 -15.05 -30.53 10.65
N GLY A 407 -15.76 -30.35 9.54
CA GLY A 407 -15.18 -30.36 8.21
C GLY A 407 -14.16 -29.21 8.01
N LYS A 408 -13.12 -29.47 7.23
CA LYS A 408 -12.03 -28.50 7.02
C LYS A 408 -12.52 -27.16 6.42
N GLU A 409 -13.55 -27.21 5.61
CA GLU A 409 -14.20 -26.06 4.97
C GLU A 409 -14.86 -25.09 5.96
N HIS A 410 -15.26 -25.60 7.14
CA HIS A 410 -15.89 -24.80 8.18
C HIS A 410 -14.89 -24.16 9.16
N ILE A 411 -13.71 -24.76 9.34
CA ILE A 411 -12.71 -24.32 10.35
C ILE A 411 -12.35 -22.84 10.24
N PRO A 412 -12.04 -22.26 9.06
CA PRO A 412 -11.70 -20.86 8.94
C PRO A 412 -12.84 -19.92 9.33
N ARG A 413 -14.09 -20.38 9.21
CA ARG A 413 -15.31 -19.61 9.44
C ARG A 413 -15.85 -19.72 10.87
N LEU A 414 -15.39 -20.65 11.68
CA LEU A 414 -15.89 -20.88 13.04
C LEU A 414 -15.80 -19.67 13.96
N THR A 415 -14.87 -18.77 13.68
CA THR A 415 -14.67 -17.52 14.43
C THR A 415 -15.39 -16.31 13.82
N GLU A 416 -16.15 -16.50 12.72
CA GLU A 416 -17.03 -15.47 12.19
C GLU A 416 -18.24 -15.28 13.10
N ARG A 417 -18.73 -14.05 13.21
CA ARG A 417 -19.90 -13.72 14.05
C ARG A 417 -21.16 -14.41 13.49
N PHE A 418 -21.95 -15.03 14.38
CA PHE A 418 -23.19 -15.78 14.05
C PHE A 418 -22.99 -17.02 13.17
N TYR A 419 -21.74 -17.41 12.89
CA TYR A 419 -21.48 -18.58 12.07
C TYR A 419 -21.80 -19.86 12.86
N ARG A 420 -22.43 -20.83 12.20
CA ARG A 420 -22.78 -22.15 12.74
C ARG A 420 -22.72 -23.18 11.64
N VAL A 421 -22.08 -24.34 11.89
CA VAL A 421 -21.98 -25.44 10.93
C VAL A 421 -23.38 -26.03 10.67
N ASP A 422 -24.16 -26.26 11.74
CA ASP A 422 -25.56 -26.69 11.68
C ASP A 422 -26.42 -25.69 12.46
N LYS A 423 -27.22 -24.91 11.73
CA LYS A 423 -28.08 -23.88 12.30
C LYS A 423 -29.22 -24.45 13.16
N ALA A 424 -29.80 -25.61 12.77
CA ALA A 424 -30.93 -26.21 13.48
C ALA A 424 -30.50 -26.83 14.81
N ARG A 425 -29.47 -27.68 14.78
CA ARG A 425 -28.90 -28.32 15.95
C ARG A 425 -28.34 -27.31 16.96
N SER A 426 -27.65 -26.30 16.47
CA SER A 426 -27.06 -25.27 17.33
C SER A 426 -28.12 -24.40 18.01
N ARG A 427 -29.28 -24.10 17.34
CA ARG A 427 -30.38 -23.40 17.97
C ARG A 427 -31.01 -24.24 19.10
N ALA A 428 -31.24 -25.51 18.88
CA ALA A 428 -31.76 -26.42 19.89
C ALA A 428 -30.86 -26.53 21.13
N MET A 429 -29.54 -26.31 20.98
CA MET A 429 -28.60 -26.31 22.09
C MET A 429 -28.32 -24.91 22.68
N GLY A 430 -29.10 -23.90 22.30
CA GLY A 430 -28.98 -22.53 22.84
C GLY A 430 -27.70 -21.80 22.46
N GLY A 431 -27.08 -22.13 21.32
CA GLY A 431 -25.89 -21.43 20.83
C GLY A 431 -26.25 -20.07 20.23
N THR A 432 -25.49 -19.03 20.50
CA THR A 432 -25.62 -17.67 19.91
C THR A 432 -24.86 -17.53 18.60
N GLY A 433 -23.79 -18.32 18.40
CA GLY A 433 -22.83 -18.16 17.30
C GLY A 433 -21.85 -17.00 17.50
N LEU A 434 -21.82 -16.42 18.70
CA LEU A 434 -20.90 -15.34 19.06
C LEU A 434 -19.71 -15.81 19.92
N GLY A 435 -19.85 -16.92 20.66
CA GLY A 435 -18.85 -17.36 21.64
C GLY A 435 -17.43 -17.51 21.07
N LEU A 436 -17.25 -18.15 19.89
CA LEU A 436 -15.93 -18.27 19.27
C LEU A 436 -15.42 -16.96 18.67
N ALA A 437 -16.30 -16.07 18.24
CA ALA A 437 -15.93 -14.72 17.81
C ALA A 437 -15.40 -13.93 19.01
N ILE A 438 -16.08 -13.97 20.17
CA ILE A 438 -15.61 -13.38 21.43
C ILE A 438 -14.23 -13.94 21.80
N VAL A 439 -14.07 -15.25 21.80
CA VAL A 439 -12.77 -15.89 22.06
C VAL A 439 -11.67 -15.34 21.17
N LYS A 440 -11.91 -15.24 19.84
CA LYS A 440 -10.94 -14.69 18.89
C LYS A 440 -10.54 -13.27 19.23
N HIS A 441 -11.50 -12.37 19.49
CA HIS A 441 -11.22 -10.96 19.79
C HIS A 441 -10.52 -10.78 21.15
N VAL A 442 -10.92 -11.52 22.17
CA VAL A 442 -10.21 -11.52 23.46
C VAL A 442 -8.77 -11.97 23.28
N ILE A 443 -8.52 -13.08 22.60
CA ILE A 443 -7.17 -13.61 22.41
C ILE A 443 -6.32 -12.68 21.53
N ALA A 444 -6.89 -12.03 20.54
CA ALA A 444 -6.22 -10.99 19.73
C ALA A 444 -5.80 -9.80 20.63
N ARG A 445 -6.71 -9.27 21.48
CA ARG A 445 -6.40 -8.22 22.45
C ARG A 445 -5.26 -8.61 23.40
N HIS A 446 -5.20 -9.89 23.80
CA HIS A 446 -4.13 -10.45 24.63
C HIS A 446 -2.84 -10.72 23.83
N ARG A 447 -2.78 -10.33 22.54
CA ARG A 447 -1.66 -10.62 21.64
C ARG A 447 -1.30 -12.12 21.58
N GLY A 448 -2.28 -12.97 21.88
CA GLY A 448 -2.22 -14.41 21.80
C GLY A 448 -2.53 -14.95 20.40
N ALA A 449 -2.72 -16.27 20.29
CA ALA A 449 -3.20 -16.92 19.10
C ALA A 449 -4.22 -18.00 19.43
N LEU A 450 -5.15 -18.22 18.48
CA LEU A 450 -6.15 -19.27 18.52
C LEU A 450 -5.95 -20.20 17.33
N THR A 451 -5.86 -21.51 17.58
CA THR A 451 -5.83 -22.52 16.49
C THR A 451 -6.85 -23.61 16.78
N ILE A 452 -7.46 -24.13 15.72
CA ILE A 452 -8.52 -25.13 15.79
C ILE A 452 -8.10 -26.33 14.94
N GLU A 453 -8.05 -27.49 15.56
CA GLU A 453 -7.80 -28.78 14.91
C GLU A 453 -9.02 -29.66 15.08
N SER A 454 -9.57 -30.15 13.98
CA SER A 454 -10.72 -31.03 14.01
C SER A 454 -10.71 -32.00 12.85
N LYS A 455 -11.19 -33.22 13.11
CA LYS A 455 -11.42 -34.22 12.09
C LYS A 455 -12.80 -34.83 12.29
N PRO A 456 -13.58 -34.98 11.21
CA PRO A 456 -14.88 -35.64 11.27
C PRO A 456 -14.80 -37.02 11.93
N GLY A 457 -15.66 -37.29 12.92
CA GLY A 457 -15.74 -38.51 13.70
C GLY A 457 -14.77 -38.66 14.86
N GLU A 458 -13.68 -37.85 14.93
CA GLU A 458 -12.67 -37.92 16.01
C GLU A 458 -12.94 -36.94 17.14
N GLY A 459 -13.29 -35.71 16.79
CA GLY A 459 -13.54 -34.61 17.75
C GLY A 459 -12.88 -33.33 17.36
N THR A 460 -12.72 -32.43 18.35
CA THR A 460 -12.17 -31.09 18.15
C THR A 460 -11.19 -30.73 19.26
N THR A 461 -10.09 -30.12 18.90
CA THR A 461 -9.12 -29.52 19.82
C THR A 461 -8.97 -28.04 19.48
N ILE A 462 -9.17 -27.19 20.46
CA ILE A 462 -8.97 -25.74 20.34
C ILE A 462 -7.78 -25.35 21.21
N HIS A 463 -6.78 -24.73 20.61
CA HIS A 463 -5.58 -24.27 21.29
C HIS A 463 -5.61 -22.75 21.43
N VAL A 464 -5.41 -22.28 22.64
CA VAL A 464 -5.22 -20.87 22.99
C VAL A 464 -3.77 -20.69 23.40
N PHE A 465 -3.07 -19.76 22.78
CA PHE A 465 -1.69 -19.41 23.14
C PHE A 465 -1.67 -18.02 23.77
N LEU A 466 -1.04 -17.91 24.95
CA LEU A 466 -0.95 -16.68 25.72
C LEU A 466 0.51 -16.35 26.02
N PRO A 467 0.92 -15.07 25.91
CA PRO A 467 2.27 -14.64 26.27
C PRO A 467 2.50 -14.79 27.78
N LEU A 468 3.75 -15.07 28.15
CA LEU A 468 4.14 -15.17 29.55
C LEU A 468 4.24 -13.79 30.21
N TRP A 469 3.88 -13.72 31.47
CA TRP A 469 4.18 -12.57 32.32
C TRP A 469 5.69 -12.48 32.56
N ARG A 470 6.30 -11.34 32.27
CA ARG A 470 7.75 -11.06 32.40
C ARG A 470 8.01 -9.95 33.44
N GLY A 471 7.41 -9.98 34.60
CA GLY A 471 7.65 -9.06 35.71
C GLY A 471 8.22 -7.68 35.35
N GLY A 472 7.39 -6.68 35.14
CA GLY A 472 7.79 -5.26 35.20
C GLY A 472 8.43 -4.60 33.97
N ASP A 473 8.81 -5.31 32.92
CA ASP A 473 9.55 -4.72 31.77
C ASP A 473 8.65 -4.46 30.52
N HIS A 474 7.53 -3.75 30.71
CA HIS A 474 6.63 -3.38 29.60
C HIS A 474 7.04 -2.10 28.83
N ARG A 475 8.07 -1.35 29.27
CA ARG A 475 8.49 -0.12 28.57
C ARG A 475 9.21 -0.34 27.24
N ALA A 476 9.67 -1.58 26.94
CA ALA A 476 10.40 -1.88 25.72
C ALA A 476 9.53 -2.27 24.51
N LEU A 477 8.22 -2.49 24.71
CA LEU A 477 7.32 -2.98 23.63
C LEU A 477 6.53 -1.88 22.91
N ASP A 478 6.38 -0.70 23.52
CA ASP A 478 5.67 0.43 22.88
C ASP A 478 6.54 1.25 21.91
N THR A 479 7.87 1.10 21.96
CA THR A 479 8.80 1.84 21.09
C THR A 479 9.04 1.16 19.74
N ALA A 480 8.53 -0.05 19.51
CA ALA A 480 8.69 -0.80 18.26
C ALA A 480 7.43 -0.80 17.37
N ALA A 481 6.41 -0.05 17.76
CA ALA A 481 5.14 0.05 17.03
C ALA A 481 4.81 1.48 16.57
N GLN A 482 5.84 2.38 16.56
CA GLN A 482 5.76 3.70 15.90
C GLN A 482 6.56 3.73 14.62
#